data_eb36ae2589cb00e2c9313635c1ed5e48
#
_entry.id   eb36ae2589cb00e2c9313635c1ed5e48
#
_cell.length_a   1.000
_cell.length_b   1.000
_cell.length_c   1.000
_cell.angle_alpha   90.00
_cell.angle_beta   90.00
_cell.angle_gamma   90.00
#
_symmetry.space_group_name_H-M   'P 1'
#
loop_
_entity.id
_entity.type
_entity.pdbx_description
1 polymer ?
#
loop_
_entity_poly.entity_id
_entity_poly.type
_entity_poly.pdbx_seq_one_letter_code
_entity_poly.pdbx_strand_id
1 'polypeptide(L)'
;AGTVLYRLRTSADTVTQVITLLAYGCPVAAIVQAFGFDERTVRAWWQRAGAHCRGVHERLVEAQSQDLQQVQADEIRVRTQGGVYWMALALMVSTRLWLGGVVSAQRDWDLIAALAHKVRQMARCRPLLLAVDGLASYVTAFQQAFRSPLPRYGARGRSHLVAWPDIAIVQVVKQKVAGHLQIERRIAQGEASLISRLIKQTQGHGDINTAFIERLNATFRQRL
;
A
#
# COMPACT_ATOMS: atom_id res chain seq x y z
N ALA A 1 -7.01 13.64 27.18
CA ALA A 1 -6.05 13.64 26.08
C ALA A 1 -6.60 14.49 24.95
N GLY A 2 -5.81 15.47 24.48
CA GLY A 2 -6.24 16.41 23.46
C GLY A 2 -6.31 15.77 22.05
N THR A 3 -7.15 16.32 21.19
CA THR A 3 -7.18 16.03 19.76
C THR A 3 -5.89 16.56 19.10
N VAL A 4 -5.68 16.22 17.82
CA VAL A 4 -4.59 16.80 17.01
C VAL A 4 -4.66 18.33 16.94
N LEU A 5 -5.83 18.93 17.18
CA LEU A 5 -6.09 20.37 17.19
C LEU A 5 -5.97 21.00 18.59
N TYR A 6 -5.65 20.22 19.63
CA TYR A 6 -5.55 20.74 21.01
C TYR A 6 -4.45 21.81 21.14
N ARG A 7 -4.75 22.87 21.86
CA ARG A 7 -3.89 24.06 22.08
C ARG A 7 -3.54 24.86 20.83
N LEU A 8 -4.26 24.72 19.73
CA LEU A 8 -4.15 25.65 18.62
C LEU A 8 -4.94 26.94 18.94
N ARG A 9 -4.37 28.09 18.57
CA ARG A 9 -5.04 29.40 18.74
C ARG A 9 -6.06 29.65 17.63
N THR A 10 -5.84 29.08 16.44
CA THR A 10 -6.75 29.15 15.30
C THR A 10 -7.89 28.16 15.49
N SER A 11 -9.09 28.50 14.99
CA SER A 11 -10.26 27.64 15.08
C SER A 11 -10.02 26.28 14.43
N ALA A 12 -10.63 25.22 14.98
CA ALA A 12 -10.52 23.86 14.45
C ALA A 12 -10.99 23.79 12.99
N ASP A 13 -12.05 24.51 12.64
CA ASP A 13 -12.61 24.52 11.29
C ASP A 13 -11.63 25.10 10.28
N THR A 14 -11.01 26.24 10.59
CA THR A 14 -10.00 26.85 9.72
C THR A 14 -8.79 25.95 9.53
N VAL A 15 -8.27 25.33 10.61
CA VAL A 15 -7.15 24.39 10.51
C VAL A 15 -7.53 23.17 9.68
N THR A 16 -8.75 22.65 9.84
CA THR A 16 -9.25 21.53 9.04
C THR A 16 -9.36 21.89 7.55
N GLN A 17 -9.87 23.08 7.23
CA GLN A 17 -9.92 23.58 5.86
C GLN A 17 -8.53 23.65 5.23
N VAL A 18 -7.55 24.23 5.94
CA VAL A 18 -6.17 24.33 5.47
C VAL A 18 -5.56 22.94 5.23
N ILE A 19 -5.72 22.01 6.18
CA ILE A 19 -5.22 20.62 6.03
C ILE A 19 -5.91 19.92 4.85
N THR A 20 -7.20 20.14 4.66
CA THR A 20 -7.94 19.59 3.52
C THR A 20 -7.40 20.12 2.19
N LEU A 21 -7.18 21.42 2.05
CA LEU A 21 -6.60 22.00 0.84
C LEU A 21 -5.21 21.44 0.54
N LEU A 22 -4.36 21.31 1.57
CA LEU A 22 -3.03 20.68 1.43
C LEU A 22 -3.15 19.22 0.99
N ALA A 23 -4.07 18.46 1.55
CA ALA A 23 -4.32 17.06 1.17
C ALA A 23 -4.80 16.92 -0.28
N TYR A 24 -5.42 17.95 -0.84
CA TYR A 24 -5.79 18.02 -2.25
C TYR A 24 -4.70 18.62 -3.16
N GLY A 25 -3.49 18.85 -2.63
CA GLY A 25 -2.34 19.31 -3.38
C GLY A 25 -2.30 20.84 -3.59
N CYS A 26 -3.08 21.62 -2.81
CA CYS A 26 -2.97 23.08 -2.86
C CYS A 26 -1.59 23.50 -2.34
N PRO A 27 -0.83 24.33 -3.09
CA PRO A 27 0.49 24.78 -2.65
C PRO A 27 0.43 25.56 -1.35
N VAL A 28 1.41 25.37 -0.46
CA VAL A 28 1.52 26.11 0.80
C VAL A 28 1.50 27.62 0.57
N ALA A 29 2.20 28.10 -0.46
CA ALA A 29 2.22 29.53 -0.81
C ALA A 29 0.83 30.09 -1.12
N ALA A 30 -0.02 29.34 -1.82
CA ALA A 30 -1.39 29.76 -2.10
C ALA A 30 -2.24 29.84 -0.83
N ILE A 31 -2.05 28.91 0.10
CA ILE A 31 -2.75 28.93 1.40
C ILE A 31 -2.29 30.09 2.26
N VAL A 32 -0.98 30.35 2.31
CA VAL A 32 -0.42 31.55 3.01
C VAL A 32 -1.04 32.82 2.46
N GLN A 33 -1.10 32.95 1.14
CA GLN A 33 -1.69 34.13 0.50
C GLN A 33 -3.20 34.28 0.76
N ALA A 34 -3.94 33.17 0.71
CA ALA A 34 -5.41 33.18 0.84
C ALA A 34 -5.88 33.39 2.29
N PHE A 35 -5.18 32.85 3.27
CA PHE A 35 -5.60 32.86 4.67
C PHE A 35 -4.80 33.82 5.54
N GLY A 36 -3.70 34.41 5.05
CA GLY A 36 -2.86 35.34 5.81
C GLY A 36 -2.03 34.65 6.93
N PHE A 37 -1.84 33.34 6.88
CA PHE A 37 -1.04 32.62 7.87
C PHE A 37 0.44 32.65 7.51
N ASP A 38 1.29 32.56 8.54
CA ASP A 38 2.73 32.32 8.35
C ASP A 38 2.96 30.91 7.79
N GLU A 39 3.91 30.79 6.88
CA GLU A 39 4.25 29.50 6.23
C GLU A 39 4.65 28.42 7.22
N ARG A 40 5.40 28.78 8.28
CA ARG A 40 5.81 27.81 9.32
C ARG A 40 4.60 27.28 10.05
N THR A 41 3.59 28.09 10.29
CA THR A 41 2.32 27.69 10.92
C THR A 41 1.59 26.68 10.06
N VAL A 42 1.43 26.94 8.76
CA VAL A 42 0.78 26.03 7.80
C VAL A 42 1.54 24.70 7.74
N ARG A 43 2.86 24.75 7.61
CA ARG A 43 3.71 23.54 7.60
C ARG A 43 3.64 22.76 8.91
N ALA A 44 3.60 23.42 10.06
CA ALA A 44 3.48 22.77 11.36
C ALA A 44 2.13 22.06 11.52
N TRP A 45 1.02 22.65 11.04
CA TRP A 45 -0.28 21.98 11.02
C TRP A 45 -0.27 20.74 10.13
N TRP A 46 0.34 20.84 8.94
CA TRP A 46 0.48 19.73 8.02
C TRP A 46 1.26 18.56 8.61
N GLN A 47 2.42 18.84 9.20
CA GLN A 47 3.25 17.84 9.87
C GLN A 47 2.51 17.18 11.03
N ARG A 48 1.83 17.97 11.86
CA ARG A 48 1.05 17.48 12.99
C ARG A 48 -0.10 16.59 12.56
N ALA A 49 -0.83 16.97 11.51
CA ALA A 49 -1.89 16.17 10.93
C ALA A 49 -1.34 14.85 10.34
N GLY A 50 -0.24 14.92 9.59
CA GLY A 50 0.43 13.75 9.04
C GLY A 50 0.90 12.76 10.10
N ALA A 51 1.53 13.25 11.19
CA ALA A 51 1.93 12.41 12.31
C ALA A 51 0.73 11.74 13.01
N HIS A 52 -0.38 12.46 13.17
CA HIS A 52 -1.61 11.91 13.72
C HIS A 52 -2.20 10.82 12.83
N CYS A 53 -2.34 11.09 11.52
CA CYS A 53 -2.85 10.12 10.56
C CYS A 53 -1.99 8.85 10.51
N ARG A 54 -0.66 8.99 10.59
CA ARG A 54 0.26 7.87 10.69
C ARG A 54 -0.03 7.03 11.93
N GLY A 55 -0.12 7.62 13.11
CA GLY A 55 -0.40 6.89 14.35
C GLY A 55 -1.79 6.24 14.37
N VAL A 56 -2.78 6.81 13.69
CA VAL A 56 -4.10 6.18 13.47
C VAL A 56 -3.97 4.97 12.56
N HIS A 57 -3.27 5.12 11.43
CA HIS A 57 -3.06 4.04 10.46
C HIS A 57 -2.30 2.86 11.09
N GLU A 58 -1.20 3.13 11.80
CA GLU A 58 -0.41 2.12 12.51
C GLU A 58 -1.27 1.31 13.49
N ARG A 59 -2.14 1.97 14.26
CA ARG A 59 -3.00 1.30 15.27
C ARG A 59 -4.18 0.57 14.67
N LEU A 60 -4.85 1.15 13.67
CA LEU A 60 -6.10 0.61 13.14
C LEU A 60 -5.90 -0.32 11.95
N VAL A 61 -4.79 -0.22 11.25
CA VAL A 61 -4.49 -1.02 10.05
C VAL A 61 -3.29 -1.92 10.30
N GLU A 62 -2.11 -1.36 10.55
CA GLU A 62 -0.86 -2.14 10.58
C GLU A 62 -0.75 -3.06 11.79
N ALA A 63 -1.26 -2.66 12.96
CA ALA A 63 -1.25 -3.47 14.17
C ALA A 63 -2.37 -4.54 14.20
N GLN A 64 -3.28 -4.53 13.23
CA GLN A 64 -4.40 -5.47 13.17
C GLN A 64 -4.10 -6.63 12.24
N SER A 65 -4.42 -7.86 12.70
CA SER A 65 -4.42 -9.04 11.84
C SER A 65 -5.77 -9.15 11.13
N GLN A 66 -5.77 -9.13 9.79
CA GLN A 66 -6.96 -9.03 8.96
C GLN A 66 -7.06 -10.20 7.97
N ASP A 67 -8.28 -10.56 7.60
CA ASP A 67 -8.55 -11.43 6.46
C ASP A 67 -8.51 -10.58 5.18
N LEU A 68 -7.37 -10.57 4.52
CA LEU A 68 -7.12 -9.68 3.38
C LEU A 68 -7.83 -10.11 2.10
N GLN A 69 -8.12 -11.41 1.93
CA GLN A 69 -8.78 -12.02 0.77
C GLN A 69 -8.10 -11.73 -0.57
N GLN A 70 -8.00 -10.48 -0.96
CA GLN A 70 -7.28 -10.04 -2.16
C GLN A 70 -6.52 -8.75 -1.90
N VAL A 71 -5.24 -8.74 -2.28
CA VAL A 71 -4.36 -7.58 -2.24
C VAL A 71 -3.82 -7.29 -3.63
N GLN A 72 -3.80 -6.02 -3.99
CA GLN A 72 -3.05 -5.52 -5.13
C GLN A 72 -1.84 -4.74 -4.65
N ALA A 73 -0.69 -4.93 -5.28
CA ALA A 73 0.54 -4.21 -4.99
C ALA A 73 1.21 -3.73 -6.28
N ASP A 74 1.77 -2.53 -6.21
CA ASP A 74 2.45 -1.87 -7.31
C ASP A 74 3.38 -0.79 -6.76
N GLU A 75 4.35 -0.32 -7.55
CA GLU A 75 5.20 0.79 -7.15
C GLU A 75 5.09 1.98 -8.09
N ILE A 76 5.33 3.16 -7.54
CA ILE A 76 5.38 4.41 -8.29
C ILE A 76 6.73 5.10 -8.11
N ARG A 77 7.14 5.79 -9.16
CA ARG A 77 8.28 6.69 -9.14
C ARG A 77 7.80 8.10 -8.79
N VAL A 78 8.37 8.67 -7.75
CA VAL A 78 8.06 10.01 -7.24
C VAL A 78 9.29 10.90 -7.42
N ARG A 79 9.09 12.09 -7.95
CA ARG A 79 10.13 13.12 -8.04
C ARG A 79 9.88 14.18 -6.99
N THR A 80 10.89 14.50 -6.22
CA THR A 80 10.87 15.60 -5.23
C THR A 80 12.04 16.54 -5.52
N GLN A 81 12.10 17.66 -4.81
CA GLN A 81 13.26 18.57 -4.86
C GLN A 81 14.55 17.88 -4.39
N GLY A 82 14.46 16.88 -3.52
CA GLY A 82 15.60 16.11 -2.98
C GLY A 82 16.02 14.92 -3.84
N GLY A 83 15.32 14.64 -4.97
CA GLY A 83 15.66 13.52 -5.84
C GLY A 83 14.49 12.67 -6.30
N VAL A 84 14.82 11.47 -6.76
CA VAL A 84 13.85 10.46 -7.20
C VAL A 84 13.74 9.38 -6.14
N TYR A 85 12.50 9.04 -5.80
CA TYR A 85 12.18 7.98 -4.86
C TYR A 85 11.21 6.99 -5.50
N TRP A 86 11.23 5.77 -5.02
CA TRP A 86 10.28 4.73 -5.35
C TRP A 86 9.38 4.46 -4.15
N MET A 87 8.10 4.37 -4.40
CA MET A 87 7.09 4.06 -3.39
C MET A 87 6.36 2.79 -3.79
N ALA A 88 6.59 1.70 -3.07
CA ALA A 88 5.82 0.47 -3.22
C ALA A 88 4.60 0.52 -2.30
N LEU A 89 3.42 0.25 -2.84
CA LEU A 89 2.12 0.39 -2.16
C LEU A 89 1.33 -0.92 -2.23
N ALA A 90 0.52 -1.17 -1.21
CA ALA A 90 -0.40 -2.30 -1.17
C ALA A 90 -1.81 -1.85 -0.78
N LEU A 91 -2.82 -2.44 -1.41
CA LEU A 91 -4.23 -2.15 -1.23
C LEU A 91 -5.03 -3.45 -1.04
N MET A 92 -5.88 -3.52 -0.03
CA MET A 92 -6.90 -4.55 0.14
C MET A 92 -8.07 -4.27 -0.81
N VAL A 93 -8.39 -5.22 -1.68
CA VAL A 93 -9.35 -4.98 -2.78
C VAL A 93 -10.79 -4.89 -2.29
N SER A 94 -11.21 -5.73 -1.36
CA SER A 94 -12.60 -5.81 -0.88
C SER A 94 -13.10 -4.51 -0.26
N THR A 95 -12.25 -3.82 0.49
CA THR A 95 -12.59 -2.59 1.22
C THR A 95 -11.99 -1.33 0.62
N ARG A 96 -11.10 -1.45 -0.36
CA ARG A 96 -10.25 -0.36 -0.89
C ARG A 96 -9.30 0.24 0.15
N LEU A 97 -9.05 -0.49 1.23
CA LEU A 97 -8.19 -0.04 2.31
C LEU A 97 -6.72 -0.03 1.84
N TRP A 98 -6.07 1.11 1.94
CA TRP A 98 -4.64 1.21 1.78
C TRP A 98 -3.95 0.51 2.98
N LEU A 99 -3.21 -0.55 2.71
CA LEU A 99 -2.51 -1.33 3.73
C LEU A 99 -1.20 -0.68 4.18
N GLY A 100 -0.68 0.23 3.38
CA GLY A 100 0.56 0.92 3.64
C GLY A 100 1.50 0.92 2.45
N GLY A 101 2.67 1.52 2.65
CA GLY A 101 3.71 1.58 1.63
C GLY A 101 5.10 1.60 2.24
N VAL A 102 6.08 1.45 1.36
CA VAL A 102 7.52 1.56 1.66
C VAL A 102 8.13 2.52 0.67
N VAL A 103 9.02 3.38 1.12
CA VAL A 103 9.73 4.36 0.29
C VAL A 103 11.21 4.03 0.29
N SER A 104 11.83 4.04 -0.89
CA SER A 104 13.27 3.83 -1.09
C SER A 104 13.81 4.78 -2.16
N ALA A 105 15.10 5.08 -2.10
CA ALA A 105 15.81 5.76 -3.20
C ALA A 105 16.01 4.84 -4.41
N GLN A 106 15.86 3.54 -4.24
CA GLN A 106 16.12 2.53 -5.29
C GLN A 106 14.87 1.66 -5.51
N ARG A 107 14.69 1.22 -6.77
CA ARG A 107 13.70 0.21 -7.14
C ARG A 107 14.38 -1.15 -7.12
N ASP A 108 14.58 -1.67 -5.94
CA ASP A 108 15.36 -2.89 -5.72
C ASP A 108 14.54 -3.98 -5.02
N TRP A 109 15.22 -5.08 -4.73
CA TRP A 109 14.66 -6.20 -3.99
C TRP A 109 14.18 -5.78 -2.59
N ASP A 110 14.95 -4.95 -1.89
CA ASP A 110 14.69 -4.60 -0.49
C ASP A 110 13.38 -3.80 -0.36
N LEU A 111 13.10 -2.91 -1.32
CA LEU A 111 11.83 -2.17 -1.39
C LEU A 111 10.63 -3.13 -1.47
N ILE A 112 10.69 -4.11 -2.37
CA ILE A 112 9.59 -5.05 -2.62
C ILE A 112 9.48 -6.07 -1.48
N ALA A 113 10.60 -6.56 -0.95
CA ALA A 113 10.62 -7.46 0.20
C ALA A 113 10.05 -6.79 1.46
N ALA A 114 10.39 -5.53 1.72
CA ALA A 114 9.84 -4.78 2.85
C ALA A 114 8.32 -4.60 2.72
N LEU A 115 7.80 -4.32 1.52
CA LEU A 115 6.36 -4.27 1.29
C LEU A 115 5.70 -5.63 1.52
N ALA A 116 6.27 -6.71 0.99
CA ALA A 116 5.73 -8.07 1.18
C ALA A 116 5.68 -8.46 2.65
N HIS A 117 6.73 -8.15 3.43
CA HIS A 117 6.74 -8.36 4.88
C HIS A 117 5.68 -7.54 5.60
N LYS A 118 5.49 -6.27 5.23
CA LYS A 118 4.46 -5.41 5.80
C LYS A 118 3.06 -5.99 5.57
N VAL A 119 2.74 -6.42 4.35
CA VAL A 119 1.47 -7.08 4.03
C VAL A 119 1.31 -8.38 4.83
N ARG A 120 2.39 -9.18 4.94
CA ARG A 120 2.39 -10.43 5.71
C ARG A 120 2.09 -10.22 7.19
N GLN A 121 2.59 -9.16 7.81
CA GLN A 121 2.34 -8.85 9.21
C GLN A 121 0.87 -8.57 9.51
N MET A 122 0.15 -7.94 8.57
CA MET A 122 -1.27 -7.63 8.68
C MET A 122 -2.18 -8.80 8.27
N ALA A 123 -1.66 -9.80 7.57
CA ALA A 123 -2.45 -10.89 7.04
C ALA A 123 -2.71 -11.99 8.08
N ARG A 124 -3.95 -12.45 8.19
CA ARG A 124 -4.28 -13.75 8.80
C ARG A 124 -3.90 -14.87 7.84
N CYS A 125 -3.57 -16.05 8.39
CA CYS A 125 -3.37 -17.25 7.59
C CYS A 125 -4.72 -17.76 7.05
N ARG A 126 -5.16 -17.17 5.96
CA ARG A 126 -6.42 -17.43 5.24
C ARG A 126 -6.15 -17.42 3.74
N PRO A 127 -7.06 -17.98 2.91
CA PRO A 127 -6.93 -17.90 1.46
C PRO A 127 -6.73 -16.47 0.98
N LEU A 128 -5.69 -16.22 0.19
CA LEU A 128 -5.27 -14.88 -0.23
C LEU A 128 -4.82 -14.87 -1.68
N LEU A 129 -5.35 -13.93 -2.44
CA LEU A 129 -4.92 -13.60 -3.80
C LEU A 129 -4.05 -12.33 -3.78
N LEU A 130 -2.84 -12.44 -4.29
CA LEU A 130 -1.90 -11.34 -4.49
C LEU A 130 -1.82 -11.04 -5.99
N ALA A 131 -2.31 -9.87 -6.41
CA ALA A 131 -2.23 -9.44 -7.79
C ALA A 131 -1.22 -8.29 -7.92
N VAL A 132 -0.19 -8.51 -8.73
CA VAL A 132 0.97 -7.62 -8.89
C VAL A 132 1.25 -7.35 -10.38
N ASP A 133 2.13 -6.39 -10.65
CA ASP A 133 2.62 -6.17 -12.01
C ASP A 133 3.58 -7.27 -12.49
N GLY A 134 4.16 -7.10 -13.69
CA GLY A 134 5.08 -8.07 -14.30
C GLY A 134 6.47 -8.16 -13.64
N LEU A 135 6.77 -7.38 -12.59
CA LEU A 135 8.08 -7.40 -11.94
C LEU A 135 8.29 -8.71 -11.15
N ALA A 136 9.30 -9.49 -11.55
CA ALA A 136 9.55 -10.83 -10.99
C ALA A 136 9.85 -10.82 -9.48
N SER A 137 10.44 -9.74 -8.96
CA SER A 137 10.74 -9.59 -7.53
C SER A 137 9.49 -9.67 -6.64
N TYR A 138 8.32 -9.24 -7.12
CA TYR A 138 7.08 -9.39 -6.36
C TYR A 138 6.75 -10.85 -6.06
N VAL A 139 6.81 -11.71 -7.07
CA VAL A 139 6.50 -13.14 -6.89
C VAL A 139 7.38 -13.75 -5.81
N THR A 140 8.69 -13.57 -5.96
CA THR A 140 9.67 -14.15 -5.03
C THR A 140 9.55 -13.53 -3.62
N ALA A 141 9.34 -12.22 -3.50
CA ALA A 141 9.18 -11.55 -2.22
C ALA A 141 7.94 -12.03 -1.46
N PHE A 142 6.80 -12.15 -2.13
CA PHE A 142 5.59 -12.66 -1.51
C PHE A 142 5.70 -14.16 -1.17
N GLN A 143 6.31 -14.98 -2.03
CA GLN A 143 6.59 -16.39 -1.73
C GLN A 143 7.48 -16.56 -0.50
N GLN A 144 8.45 -15.68 -0.31
CA GLN A 144 9.32 -15.71 0.87
C GLN A 144 8.64 -15.18 2.13
N ALA A 145 7.85 -14.12 2.01
CA ALA A 145 7.17 -13.49 3.14
C ALA A 145 6.06 -14.37 3.72
N PHE A 146 5.28 -15.07 2.86
CA PHE A 146 4.13 -15.87 3.30
C PHE A 146 4.54 -17.30 3.70
N ARG A 147 5.48 -17.38 4.64
CA ARG A 147 5.94 -18.62 5.27
C ARG A 147 5.85 -18.51 6.78
N SER A 148 5.66 -19.64 7.43
CA SER A 148 5.71 -19.75 8.90
C SER A 148 6.68 -20.85 9.32
N PRO A 149 7.37 -20.68 10.47
CA PRO A 149 8.21 -21.73 10.99
C PRO A 149 7.36 -22.91 11.47
N LEU A 150 7.77 -24.13 11.12
CA LEU A 150 7.21 -25.33 11.72
C LEU A 150 7.64 -25.43 13.19
N PRO A 151 6.69 -25.69 14.12
CA PRO A 151 7.03 -25.98 15.51
C PRO A 151 8.02 -27.14 15.57
N ARG A 152 9.08 -26.99 16.37
CA ARG A 152 10.05 -28.05 16.65
C ARG A 152 9.92 -28.48 18.10
N TYR A 153 9.55 -29.71 18.31
CA TYR A 153 9.54 -30.33 19.64
C TYR A 153 10.89 -31.02 19.89
N GLY A 154 11.69 -30.46 20.80
CA GLY A 154 12.93 -31.09 21.29
C GLY A 154 14.16 -31.06 20.37
N ALA A 155 14.08 -30.49 19.18
CA ALA A 155 15.21 -30.42 18.25
C ALA A 155 15.95 -29.09 18.31
N ARG A 156 17.28 -29.09 18.28
CA ARG A 156 18.15 -27.93 18.18
C ARG A 156 18.25 -27.46 16.71
N GLY A 157 18.41 -26.13 16.49
CA GLY A 157 18.64 -25.54 15.18
C GLY A 157 17.48 -24.69 14.67
N ARG A 158 17.61 -24.10 13.46
CA ARG A 158 16.61 -23.23 12.84
C ARG A 158 15.40 -24.04 12.36
N SER A 159 14.19 -23.56 12.65
CA SER A 159 12.93 -24.14 12.13
C SER A 159 12.86 -24.07 10.61
N HIS A 160 12.32 -25.13 10.01
CA HIS A 160 11.96 -25.07 8.59
C HIS A 160 10.81 -24.11 8.38
N LEU A 161 10.91 -23.30 7.33
CA LEU A 161 9.83 -22.40 6.91
C LEU A 161 8.93 -23.13 5.91
N VAL A 162 7.65 -23.17 6.20
CA VAL A 162 6.62 -23.74 5.33
C VAL A 162 5.74 -22.63 4.78
N ALA A 163 5.47 -22.69 3.48
CA ALA A 163 4.55 -21.76 2.83
C ALA A 163 3.14 -21.86 3.45
N TRP A 164 2.46 -20.72 3.53
CA TRP A 164 1.06 -20.71 3.90
C TRP A 164 0.23 -21.45 2.85
N PRO A 165 -0.79 -22.21 3.26
CA PRO A 165 -1.74 -22.80 2.32
C PRO A 165 -2.57 -21.71 1.63
N ASP A 166 -3.11 -22.03 0.49
CA ASP A 166 -4.08 -21.20 -0.24
C ASP A 166 -3.62 -19.77 -0.55
N ILE A 167 -2.33 -19.58 -0.81
CA ILE A 167 -1.78 -18.33 -1.34
C ILE A 167 -1.68 -18.43 -2.86
N ALA A 168 -2.44 -17.57 -3.54
CA ALA A 168 -2.35 -17.39 -4.98
C ALA A 168 -1.61 -16.09 -5.32
N ILE A 169 -0.69 -16.15 -6.28
CA ILE A 169 0.06 -14.99 -6.79
C ILE A 169 -0.16 -14.92 -8.29
N VAL A 170 -0.65 -13.79 -8.76
CA VAL A 170 -0.91 -13.53 -10.18
C VAL A 170 -0.20 -12.26 -10.62
N GLN A 171 0.32 -12.27 -11.84
CA GLN A 171 0.95 -11.11 -12.47
C GLN A 171 0.07 -10.60 -13.61
N VAL A 172 -0.05 -9.28 -13.69
CA VAL A 172 -0.71 -8.57 -14.79
C VAL A 172 0.37 -7.84 -15.57
N VAL A 173 0.77 -8.44 -16.69
CA VAL A 173 1.83 -7.88 -17.55
C VAL A 173 1.16 -7.05 -18.64
N LYS A 174 1.47 -5.78 -18.71
CA LYS A 174 0.98 -4.84 -19.72
C LYS A 174 2.08 -4.51 -20.70
N GLN A 175 1.88 -4.81 -21.96
CA GLN A 175 2.83 -4.55 -23.03
C GLN A 175 2.16 -3.79 -24.18
N LYS A 176 2.88 -2.88 -24.83
CA LYS A 176 2.43 -2.27 -26.08
C LYS A 176 3.07 -3.03 -27.24
N VAL A 177 2.23 -3.69 -28.04
CA VAL A 177 2.65 -4.39 -29.24
C VAL A 177 1.95 -3.72 -30.43
N ALA A 178 2.72 -3.23 -31.39
CA ALA A 178 2.21 -2.49 -32.56
C ALA A 178 1.22 -1.35 -32.22
N GLY A 179 1.46 -0.63 -31.12
CA GLY A 179 0.60 0.47 -30.66
C GLY A 179 -0.63 0.05 -29.85
N HIS A 180 -0.96 -1.23 -29.79
CA HIS A 180 -2.09 -1.77 -29.02
C HIS A 180 -1.65 -2.28 -27.65
N LEU A 181 -2.45 -2.01 -26.61
CA LEU A 181 -2.23 -2.52 -25.28
C LEU A 181 -2.61 -4.01 -25.22
N GLN A 182 -1.63 -4.87 -24.97
CA GLN A 182 -1.86 -6.27 -24.66
C GLN A 182 -1.69 -6.49 -23.16
N ILE A 183 -2.64 -7.23 -22.58
CA ILE A 183 -2.65 -7.57 -21.15
C ILE A 183 -2.54 -9.09 -21.04
N GLU A 184 -1.41 -9.54 -20.52
CA GLU A 184 -1.17 -10.95 -20.20
C GLU A 184 -1.36 -11.17 -18.70
N ARG A 185 -2.10 -12.23 -18.34
CA ARG A 185 -2.34 -12.63 -16.97
C ARG A 185 -1.65 -13.95 -16.70
N ARG A 186 -0.67 -13.93 -15.80
CA ARG A 186 0.15 -15.11 -15.46
C ARG A 186 -0.17 -15.55 -14.05
N ILE A 187 -0.51 -16.82 -13.88
CA ILE A 187 -0.60 -17.45 -12.55
C ILE A 187 0.80 -17.91 -12.17
N ALA A 188 1.43 -17.21 -11.22
CA ALA A 188 2.75 -17.57 -10.72
C ALA A 188 2.67 -18.61 -9.61
N GLN A 189 1.55 -18.64 -8.86
CA GLN A 189 1.28 -19.60 -7.79
C GLN A 189 -0.22 -19.71 -7.54
N GLY A 190 -0.67 -20.91 -7.09
CA GLY A 190 -2.05 -21.18 -6.70
C GLY A 190 -2.90 -21.74 -7.83
N GLU A 191 -4.10 -22.21 -7.48
CA GLU A 191 -5.03 -22.86 -8.40
C GLU A 191 -6.03 -21.85 -9.00
N ALA A 192 -6.42 -22.04 -10.25
CA ALA A 192 -7.38 -21.19 -10.94
C ALA A 192 -8.75 -21.14 -10.23
N SER A 193 -9.16 -22.22 -9.61
CA SER A 193 -10.38 -22.33 -8.81
C SER A 193 -10.38 -21.39 -7.60
N LEU A 194 -9.28 -21.37 -6.86
CA LEU A 194 -9.06 -20.47 -5.73
C LEU A 194 -9.08 -19.01 -6.19
N ILE A 195 -8.36 -18.70 -7.26
CA ILE A 195 -8.28 -17.34 -7.82
C ILE A 195 -9.67 -16.86 -8.22
N SER A 196 -10.43 -17.65 -8.98
CA SER A 196 -11.78 -17.30 -9.43
C SER A 196 -12.74 -17.07 -8.26
N ARG A 197 -12.67 -17.91 -7.22
CA ARG A 197 -13.46 -17.76 -5.99
C ARG A 197 -13.16 -16.45 -5.28
N LEU A 198 -11.87 -16.14 -5.08
CA LEU A 198 -11.45 -14.90 -4.37
C LEU A 198 -11.81 -13.64 -5.17
N ILE A 199 -11.67 -13.64 -6.49
CA ILE A 199 -12.12 -12.54 -7.34
C ILE A 199 -13.63 -12.33 -7.20
N LYS A 200 -14.44 -13.39 -7.24
CA LYS A 200 -15.89 -13.30 -7.06
C LYS A 200 -16.25 -12.73 -5.70
N GLN A 201 -15.57 -13.13 -4.63
CA GLN A 201 -15.81 -12.64 -3.27
C GLN A 201 -15.45 -11.17 -3.08
N THR A 202 -14.38 -10.69 -3.71
CA THR A 202 -13.82 -9.35 -3.45
C THR A 202 -14.26 -8.29 -4.47
N GLN A 203 -14.62 -8.71 -5.69
CA GLN A 203 -14.97 -7.80 -6.79
C GLN A 203 -16.38 -8.08 -7.34
N GLY A 204 -17.03 -9.18 -6.94
CA GLY A 204 -18.31 -9.63 -7.44
C GLY A 204 -18.19 -10.35 -8.78
N HIS A 205 -17.42 -9.82 -9.71
CA HIS A 205 -17.16 -10.37 -11.05
C HIS A 205 -15.89 -9.76 -11.65
N GLY A 206 -15.50 -10.21 -12.80
CA GLY A 206 -14.38 -9.68 -13.58
C GLY A 206 -13.15 -10.57 -13.55
N ASP A 207 -12.10 -10.07 -14.18
CA ASP A 207 -10.83 -10.76 -14.36
C ASP A 207 -9.78 -10.30 -13.35
N ILE A 208 -8.68 -11.07 -13.31
CA ILE A 208 -7.43 -10.65 -12.64
C ILE A 208 -7.00 -9.28 -13.20
N ASN A 209 -6.88 -8.31 -12.34
CA ASN A 209 -6.47 -6.96 -12.70
C ASN A 209 -5.71 -6.27 -11.55
N THR A 210 -5.07 -5.13 -11.88
CA THR A 210 -4.37 -4.23 -10.94
C THR A 210 -5.02 -2.83 -10.91
N ALA A 211 -6.27 -2.71 -11.36
CA ALA A 211 -6.92 -1.42 -11.57
C ALA A 211 -7.09 -0.60 -10.28
N PHE A 212 -7.26 -1.26 -9.14
CA PHE A 212 -7.50 -0.55 -7.88
C PHE A 212 -6.21 0.08 -7.33
N ILE A 213 -5.10 -0.66 -7.39
CA ILE A 213 -3.80 -0.10 -6.99
C ILE A 213 -3.33 0.97 -7.96
N GLU A 214 -3.60 0.84 -9.26
CA GLU A 214 -3.28 1.85 -10.27
C GLU A 214 -4.05 3.16 -10.02
N ARG A 215 -5.34 3.06 -9.62
CA ARG A 215 -6.13 4.23 -9.21
C ARG A 215 -5.56 4.89 -7.96
N LEU A 216 -5.15 4.10 -6.97
CA LEU A 216 -4.49 4.62 -5.78
C LEU A 216 -3.18 5.32 -6.15
N ASN A 217 -2.36 4.71 -6.98
CA ASN A 217 -1.11 5.27 -7.49
C ASN A 217 -1.33 6.61 -8.23
N ALA A 218 -2.39 6.71 -9.04
CA ALA A 218 -2.77 7.97 -9.69
C ALA A 218 -3.12 9.06 -8.66
N THR A 219 -3.84 8.70 -7.59
CA THR A 219 -4.15 9.63 -6.50
C THR A 219 -2.89 10.14 -5.81
N PHE A 220 -1.93 9.25 -5.52
CA PHE A 220 -0.64 9.66 -4.94
C PHE A 220 0.14 10.60 -5.87
N ARG A 221 0.21 10.28 -7.17
CA ARG A 221 0.92 11.12 -8.16
C ARG A 221 0.33 12.53 -8.29
N GLN A 222 -0.99 12.70 -8.06
CA GLN A 222 -1.65 14.01 -8.12
C GLN A 222 -1.40 14.86 -6.87
N ARG A 223 -0.97 14.24 -5.76
CA ARG A 223 -0.90 14.90 -4.44
C ARG A 223 0.53 15.01 -3.88
N LEU A 224 1.51 14.44 -4.56
CA LEU A 224 2.92 14.50 -4.24
C LEU A 224 3.66 15.45 -5.19
#